data_c507c17cfd99b438b7d72fdad78c4d4a
#
_entry.id   c507c17cfd99b438b7d72fdad78c4d4a
#
_cell.length_a   1.000
_cell.length_b   1.000
_cell.length_c   1.000
_cell.angle_alpha   90.00
_cell.angle_beta   90.00
_cell.angle_gamma   90.00
#
_symmetry.space_group_name_H-M   'P 1'
#
loop_
_entity.id
_entity.type
_entity.pdbx_description
1 polymer ?
#
loop_
_entity_poly.entity_id
_entity_poly.type
_entity_poly.pdbx_seq_one_letter_code
_entity_poly.pdbx_strand_id
1 'polypeptide(L)'
;MASEALTFLESNQSETPSRFTENAQWRKENASWLKWSRQVALAIIDYMQENGLKRADLAKKLEVSPQYVSKLLSGTENLSFKSIANIEEKLGISCLEAAFA
;
A
#
# COMPACT_ATOMS: atom_id res chain seq x y z
N MET A 1 11.44 3.93 0.54
CA MET A 1 11.50 4.04 1.08
C MET A 1 10.85 4.19 1.41
N ALA A 2 10.37 3.88 1.57
CA ALA A 2 9.99 4.43 1.95
C ALA A 2 10.47 5.14 2.15
N SER A 3 10.50 5.07 1.75
CA SER A 3 11.14 5.75 1.93
C SER A 3 11.07 7.11 1.95
N GLU A 4 10.18 7.77 1.47
CA GLU A 4 10.13 9.15 1.57
C GLU A 4 10.01 9.63 2.98
N ALA A 5 9.25 8.93 3.81
CA ALA A 5 9.14 9.25 5.20
C ALA A 5 10.49 9.11 5.88
N LEU A 6 11.23 8.11 5.50
CA LEU A 6 12.53 7.91 6.08
C LEU A 6 13.49 9.01 5.70
N THR A 7 13.43 9.43 4.45
CA THR A 7 14.27 10.53 3.98
C THR A 7 13.98 11.79 4.75
N PHE A 8 12.72 12.05 4.99
CA PHE A 8 12.32 13.21 5.76
C PHE A 8 12.88 13.14 7.18
N LEU A 9 12.84 11.99 7.79
CA LEU A 9 13.39 11.81 9.12
C LEU A 9 14.88 12.09 9.16
N GLU A 10 15.58 11.69 8.13
CA GLU A 10 17.02 11.92 8.08
C GLU A 10 17.36 13.38 8.04
N SER A 11 16.59 14.16 7.32
CA SER A 11 16.88 15.58 7.24
C SER A 11 16.48 16.31 8.51
N ASN A 12 15.71 15.66 9.39
CA ASN A 12 15.29 16.27 10.64
C ASN A 12 15.67 15.40 11.82
N GLN A 13 16.87 14.90 11.79
CA GLN A 13 17.28 13.89 12.73
C GLN A 13 17.25 14.33 14.17
N SER A 14 17.22 15.60 14.43
CA SER A 14 17.25 16.08 15.81
C SER A 14 16.04 15.60 16.62
N GLU A 15 14.92 15.37 15.96
CA GLU A 15 13.76 14.92 16.68
C GLU A 15 13.51 13.44 16.54
N THR A 16 14.44 12.74 16.07
CA THR A 16 14.28 11.34 15.75
C THR A 16 13.72 10.47 16.87
N PRO A 17 14.22 10.54 18.11
CA PRO A 17 13.70 9.63 19.14
C PRO A 17 12.20 9.80 19.37
N SER A 18 11.75 11.02 19.48
CA SER A 18 10.35 11.30 19.71
C SER A 18 9.51 10.86 18.53
N ARG A 19 9.98 11.19 17.35
CA ARG A 19 9.25 10.85 16.14
C ARG A 19 9.21 9.36 15.90
N PHE A 20 10.28 8.67 16.22
CA PHE A 20 10.32 7.23 16.09
C PHE A 20 9.27 6.58 17.00
N THR A 21 9.15 7.08 18.21
CA THR A 21 8.16 6.58 19.16
C THR A 21 6.74 6.80 18.64
N GLU A 22 6.48 7.96 18.08
CA GLU A 22 5.18 8.25 17.52
C GLU A 22 4.85 7.32 16.37
N ASN A 23 5.83 7.07 15.50
CA ASN A 23 5.60 6.17 14.37
C ASN A 23 5.33 4.75 14.84
N ALA A 24 6.05 4.29 15.85
CA ALA A 24 5.84 2.96 16.38
C ALA A 24 4.46 2.84 17.01
N GLN A 25 4.04 3.85 17.73
CA GLN A 25 2.72 3.85 18.36
C GLN A 25 1.63 3.89 17.29
N TRP A 26 1.82 4.71 16.28
CA TRP A 26 0.85 4.78 15.18
C TRP A 26 0.66 3.42 14.52
N ARG A 27 1.75 2.72 14.25
CA ARG A 27 1.68 1.40 13.64
C ARG A 27 0.95 0.41 14.52
N LYS A 28 1.20 0.48 15.82
CA LYS A 28 0.55 -0.41 16.77
C LYS A 28 -0.96 -0.16 16.77
N GLU A 29 -1.35 1.12 16.78
CA GLU A 29 -2.74 1.48 16.83
C GLU A 29 -3.47 1.16 15.53
N ASN A 30 -2.75 1.10 14.42
CA ASN A 30 -3.35 0.85 13.12
C ASN A 30 -3.02 -0.52 12.56
N ALA A 31 -2.54 -1.42 13.41
CA ALA A 31 -2.03 -2.71 12.97
C ALA A 31 -3.06 -3.56 12.22
N SER A 32 -4.31 -3.50 12.65
CA SER A 32 -5.31 -4.38 12.04
C SER A 32 -5.59 -4.02 10.58
N TRP A 33 -5.80 -2.74 10.28
CA TRP A 33 -6.09 -2.40 8.88
C TRP A 33 -4.81 -2.38 8.04
N LEU A 34 -3.65 -2.11 8.65
CA LEU A 34 -2.39 -2.19 7.92
C LEU A 34 -2.14 -3.62 7.42
N LYS A 35 -2.50 -4.59 8.25
CA LYS A 35 -2.38 -5.98 7.86
C LYS A 35 -3.17 -6.25 6.59
N TRP A 36 -4.39 -5.74 6.51
CA TRP A 36 -5.23 -5.94 5.34
C TRP A 36 -4.70 -5.19 4.13
N SER A 37 -4.20 -3.97 4.34
CA SER A 37 -3.63 -3.21 3.24
C SER A 37 -2.45 -3.94 2.62
N ARG A 38 -1.61 -4.56 3.45
CA ARG A 38 -0.48 -5.34 2.96
C ARG A 38 -0.95 -6.57 2.17
N GLN A 39 -2.01 -7.22 2.63
CA GLN A 39 -2.52 -8.37 1.90
C GLN A 39 -3.06 -7.98 0.53
N VAL A 40 -3.75 -6.85 0.45
CA VAL A 40 -4.21 -6.35 -0.83
C VAL A 40 -3.03 -6.02 -1.74
N ALA A 41 -2.00 -5.39 -1.18
CA ALA A 41 -0.81 -5.06 -1.96
C ALA A 41 -0.15 -6.32 -2.52
N LEU A 42 -0.06 -7.37 -1.70
CA LEU A 42 0.54 -8.63 -2.16
C LEU A 42 -0.28 -9.26 -3.27
N ALA A 43 -1.60 -9.23 -3.17
CA ALA A 43 -2.46 -9.76 -4.23
C ALA A 43 -2.23 -9.03 -5.54
N ILE A 44 -2.07 -7.71 -5.47
CA ILE A 44 -1.82 -6.91 -6.66
C ILE A 44 -0.45 -7.22 -7.24
N ILE A 45 0.55 -7.34 -6.37
CA ILE A 45 1.91 -7.66 -6.81
C ILE A 45 1.93 -9.02 -7.51
N ASP A 46 1.25 -10.01 -6.94
CA ASP A 46 1.17 -11.33 -7.57
C ASP A 46 0.55 -11.23 -8.95
N TYR A 47 -0.53 -10.45 -9.06
CA TYR A 47 -1.19 -10.26 -10.34
C TYR A 47 -0.22 -9.63 -11.35
N MET A 48 0.53 -8.63 -10.93
CA MET A 48 1.48 -7.97 -11.81
C MET A 48 2.56 -8.94 -12.29
N GLN A 49 3.07 -9.76 -11.39
CA GLN A 49 4.10 -10.72 -11.75
C GLN A 49 3.58 -11.77 -12.71
N GLU A 50 2.38 -12.25 -12.47
CA GLU A 50 1.79 -13.28 -13.33
C GLU A 50 1.50 -12.75 -14.72
N ASN A 51 1.25 -11.46 -14.86
CA ASN A 51 0.88 -10.86 -16.14
C ASN A 51 1.99 -9.98 -16.72
N GLY A 52 3.15 -9.96 -16.10
CA GLY A 52 4.28 -9.19 -16.62
C GLY A 52 4.01 -7.70 -16.68
N LEU A 53 3.29 -7.17 -15.71
CA LEU A 53 2.91 -5.76 -15.71
C LEU A 53 3.88 -4.92 -14.89
N LYS A 54 4.13 -3.71 -15.37
CA LYS A 54 4.87 -2.70 -14.62
C LYS A 54 3.88 -1.77 -13.97
N ARG A 55 4.40 -0.89 -13.10
CA ARG A 55 3.53 0.06 -12.39
C ARG A 55 2.74 0.94 -13.35
N ALA A 56 3.37 1.38 -14.43
CA ALA A 56 2.68 2.21 -15.41
C ALA A 56 1.53 1.46 -16.05
N ASP A 57 1.73 0.19 -16.34
CA ASP A 57 0.68 -0.65 -16.92
C ASP A 57 -0.47 -0.81 -15.96
N LEU A 58 -0.16 -1.02 -14.70
CA LEU A 58 -1.19 -1.17 -13.68
C LEU A 58 -1.97 0.11 -13.51
N ALA A 59 -1.29 1.25 -13.54
CA ALA A 59 -1.96 2.54 -13.41
C ALA A 59 -2.97 2.74 -14.53
N LYS A 60 -2.60 2.36 -15.74
CA LYS A 60 -3.52 2.46 -16.87
C LYS A 60 -4.71 1.53 -16.70
N LYS A 61 -4.44 0.32 -16.26
CA LYS A 61 -5.49 -0.68 -16.12
C LYS A 61 -6.48 -0.27 -15.04
N LEU A 62 -6.00 0.30 -13.96
CA LEU A 62 -6.85 0.77 -12.87
C LEU A 62 -7.40 2.17 -13.12
N GLU A 63 -6.89 2.87 -14.13
CA GLU A 63 -7.29 4.23 -14.45
C GLU A 63 -7.01 5.17 -13.29
N VAL A 64 -5.81 5.04 -12.73
CA VAL A 64 -5.35 5.88 -11.63
C VAL A 64 -3.95 6.39 -11.94
N SER A 65 -3.44 7.28 -11.10
CA SER A 65 -2.11 7.83 -11.30
C SER A 65 -1.04 6.83 -10.86
N PRO A 66 0.17 6.93 -11.43
CA PRO A 66 1.27 6.08 -10.97
C PRO A 66 1.60 6.29 -9.50
N GLN A 67 1.40 7.50 -8.99
CA GLN A 67 1.62 7.77 -7.58
C GLN A 67 0.67 6.95 -6.71
N TYR A 68 -0.57 6.83 -7.14
CA TYR A 68 -1.54 6.05 -6.40
C TYR A 68 -1.16 4.57 -6.41
N VAL A 69 -0.66 4.08 -7.55
CA VAL A 69 -0.18 2.70 -7.62
C VAL A 69 0.94 2.48 -6.61
N SER A 70 1.87 3.43 -6.51
CA SER A 70 2.94 3.31 -5.53
C SER A 70 2.40 3.24 -4.11
N LYS A 71 1.38 4.02 -3.80
CA LYS A 71 0.75 3.97 -2.48
C LYS A 71 0.10 2.61 -2.24
N LEU A 72 -0.60 2.09 -3.24
CA LEU A 72 -1.23 0.78 -3.10
C LEU A 72 -0.20 -0.30 -2.79
N LEU A 73 0.91 -0.27 -3.53
CA LEU A 73 1.93 -1.31 -3.39
C LEU A 73 2.75 -1.17 -2.12
N SER A 74 2.69 -0.02 -1.47
CA SER A 74 3.40 0.17 -0.22
C SER A 74 2.81 -0.63 0.93
N GLY A 75 1.52 -1.00 0.82
CA GLY A 75 0.85 -1.73 1.88
C GLY A 75 0.47 -0.87 3.06
N THR A 76 0.47 0.46 2.89
CA THR A 76 0.12 1.37 3.98
C THR A 76 -1.04 2.28 3.63
N GLU A 77 -1.73 2.01 2.52
CA GLU A 77 -2.83 2.84 2.10
C GLU A 77 -4.12 2.42 2.80
N ASN A 78 -4.85 3.38 3.32
CA ASN A 78 -6.14 3.11 3.97
C ASN A 78 -7.21 3.01 2.89
N LEU A 79 -7.48 1.79 2.45
CA LEU A 79 -8.37 1.54 1.35
C LEU A 79 -9.82 1.44 1.81
N SER A 80 -10.72 2.07 1.07
CA SER A 80 -12.14 1.90 1.31
C SER A 80 -12.61 0.62 0.61
N PHE A 81 -13.75 0.10 1.03
CA PHE A 81 -14.33 -1.06 0.35
C PHE A 81 -14.60 -0.74 -1.10
N LYS A 82 -14.99 0.50 -1.39
CA LYS A 82 -15.25 0.90 -2.77
C LYS A 82 -13.97 0.83 -3.60
N SER A 83 -12.85 1.27 -3.05
CA SER A 83 -11.57 1.18 -3.75
C SER A 83 -11.19 -0.26 -4.00
N ILE A 84 -11.35 -1.11 -3.01
CA ILE A 84 -11.02 -2.53 -3.15
C ILE A 84 -11.90 -3.18 -4.20
N ALA A 85 -13.20 -2.89 -4.19
CA ALA A 85 -14.11 -3.45 -5.18
C ALA A 85 -13.72 -3.02 -6.59
N ASN A 86 -13.32 -1.78 -6.74
CA ASN A 86 -12.88 -1.28 -8.04
C ASN A 86 -11.65 -2.01 -8.54
N ILE A 87 -10.69 -2.26 -7.64
CA ILE A 87 -9.49 -3.01 -7.99
C ILE A 87 -9.86 -4.43 -8.41
N GLU A 88 -10.73 -5.07 -7.65
CA GLU A 88 -11.14 -6.44 -7.97
C GLU A 88 -11.81 -6.51 -9.33
N GLU A 89 -12.69 -5.57 -9.62
CA GLU A 89 -13.38 -5.57 -10.90
C GLU A 89 -12.43 -5.35 -12.07
N LYS A 90 -11.51 -4.43 -11.92
CA LYS A 90 -10.63 -4.07 -13.02
C LYS A 90 -9.53 -5.08 -13.26
N LEU A 91 -9.09 -5.76 -12.23
CA LEU A 91 -8.04 -6.77 -12.38
C LEU A 91 -8.58 -8.19 -12.45
N GLY A 92 -9.83 -8.39 -12.04
CA GLY A 92 -10.41 -9.73 -12.03
C GLY A 92 -9.83 -10.63 -10.96
N ILE A 93 -9.47 -10.06 -9.82
CA ILE A 93 -8.88 -10.82 -8.71
C ILE A 93 -9.71 -10.61 -7.44
N SER A 94 -9.43 -11.40 -6.43
CA SER A 94 -10.15 -11.34 -5.16
C SER A 94 -9.24 -10.83 -4.07
N CYS A 95 -9.20 -9.50 -3.90
CA CYS A 95 -8.35 -8.88 -2.89
C CYS A 95 -8.87 -9.13 -1.46
N LEU A 96 -10.18 -9.04 -1.27
CA LEU A 96 -10.75 -9.23 0.06
C LEU A 96 -10.58 -10.65 0.54
N GLU A 97 -10.71 -11.60 -0.35
CA GLU A 97 -10.49 -12.98 0.01
C GLU A 97 -9.06 -13.20 0.49
N ALA A 98 -8.11 -12.62 -0.22
CA ALA A 98 -6.72 -12.72 0.18
C ALA A 98 -6.48 -12.04 1.53
N ALA A 99 -7.14 -10.92 1.77
CA ALA A 99 -6.95 -10.16 2.99
C ALA A 99 -7.47 -10.89 4.22
N PHE A 100 -8.51 -11.70 4.05
CA PHE A 100 -9.14 -12.38 5.18
C PHE A 100 -8.83 -13.86 5.24
N ALA A 101 -8.02 -14.34 4.32
CA ALA A 101 -7.59 -15.72 4.36
C ALA A 101 -6.51 -15.91 5.41
#